data_c2abfa43ca7ef89631fd9c1a67df71ba
#
_entry.id   c2abfa43ca7ef89631fd9c1a67df71ba
#
_cell.length_a   1.000
_cell.length_b   1.000
_cell.length_c   1.000
_cell.angle_alpha   90.00
_cell.angle_beta   90.00
_cell.angle_gamma   90.00
#
_symmetry.space_group_name_H-M   'P 1'
#
loop_
_entity.id
_entity.type
_entity.pdbx_description
1 polymer ?
#
loop_
_entity_poly.entity_id
_entity_poly.type
_entity_poly.pdbx_seq_one_letter_code
_entity_poly.pdbx_strand_id
1 'polypeptide(L)'
;MHKRLFLVTITLFFVTIVFVGGALYAIQRRHRAPEPIAVVPDTKVTIIEGLAISEVATSIEKQLGIPKATFEQAVKNFEASEYDFLKSKPAKSSLEGFLFPDTYLFAPTSTSEEIIERMLGGFEVRFAQAQGSLKPNANGVFIISGYENLSINGKRGMTIYELVTLASIIERETGRDVSKGTADSRERLDTERRTVAGIFYNRLGIGQALQSDATINYATGKRVASPSLEDLDVESLYNTYEHAGLTPGPISNPSLSSLEAVLHPIKTNYFYFLHKQPSGEVVYSRNFDEHVRNKNLYLK
;
A
#
# COMPACT_ATOMS: atom_id res chain seq x y z
N MET A 1 93.64 -6.17 6.05
CA MET A 1 92.63 -6.66 7.01
C MET A 1 91.54 -5.63 7.27
N HIS A 2 91.85 -4.35 7.44
CA HIS A 2 90.84 -3.30 7.78
C HIS A 2 89.75 -3.02 6.75
N LYS A 3 90.00 -3.10 5.45
CA LYS A 3 88.97 -2.87 4.39
C LYS A 3 87.82 -3.92 4.41
N ARG A 4 88.17 -5.19 4.70
CA ARG A 4 87.14 -6.25 4.76
C ARG A 4 86.23 -6.12 6.01
N LEU A 5 86.85 -5.70 7.13
CA LEU A 5 86.10 -5.50 8.37
C LEU A 5 85.13 -4.31 8.24
N PHE A 6 85.54 -3.24 7.58
CA PHE A 6 84.73 -2.04 7.31
C PHE A 6 83.52 -2.37 6.39
N LEU A 7 83.78 -3.21 5.37
CA LEU A 7 82.68 -3.61 4.47
C LEU A 7 81.63 -4.48 5.20
N VAL A 8 82.06 -5.41 6.08
CA VAL A 8 81.17 -6.26 6.84
C VAL A 8 80.31 -5.45 7.82
N THR A 9 80.90 -4.42 8.49
CA THR A 9 80.15 -3.56 9.41
C THR A 9 79.12 -2.72 8.69
N ILE A 10 79.40 -2.20 7.49
CA ILE A 10 78.43 -1.45 6.70
C ILE A 10 77.25 -2.34 6.24
N THR A 11 77.56 -3.57 5.79
CA THR A 11 76.55 -4.49 5.36
C THR A 11 75.64 -4.93 6.53
N LEU A 12 76.21 -5.17 7.70
CA LEU A 12 75.41 -5.50 8.90
C LEU A 12 74.52 -4.36 9.31
N PHE A 13 74.99 -3.11 9.22
CA PHE A 13 74.24 -1.91 9.53
C PHE A 13 73.06 -1.72 8.59
N PHE A 14 73.23 -1.90 7.29
CA PHE A 14 72.11 -1.88 6.31
C PHE A 14 71.09 -3.00 6.52
N VAL A 15 71.54 -4.21 6.83
CA VAL A 15 70.65 -5.34 7.11
C VAL A 15 69.81 -5.06 8.38
N THR A 16 70.40 -4.49 9.42
CA THR A 16 69.64 -4.14 10.63
C THR A 16 68.64 -3.00 10.37
N ILE A 17 68.95 -2.00 9.55
CA ILE A 17 67.98 -0.94 9.18
C ILE A 17 66.78 -1.52 8.41
N VAL A 18 67.04 -2.42 7.46
CA VAL A 18 65.97 -3.08 6.67
C VAL A 18 65.09 -3.94 7.57
N PHE A 19 65.70 -4.71 8.49
CA PHE A 19 64.97 -5.56 9.43
C PHE A 19 64.12 -4.73 10.43
N VAL A 20 64.69 -3.69 11.02
CA VAL A 20 63.99 -2.79 11.95
C VAL A 20 62.91 -2.00 11.24
N GLY A 21 63.20 -1.47 10.04
CA GLY A 21 62.21 -0.76 9.19
C GLY A 21 61.05 -1.70 8.79
N GLY A 22 61.34 -2.92 8.38
CA GLY A 22 60.34 -3.95 8.06
C GLY A 22 59.48 -4.37 9.26
N ALA A 23 60.11 -4.52 10.43
CA ALA A 23 59.39 -4.81 11.67
C ALA A 23 58.46 -3.69 12.11
N LEU A 24 58.96 -2.44 12.08
CA LEU A 24 58.16 -1.24 12.37
C LEU A 24 56.98 -1.06 11.38
N TYR A 25 57.24 -1.31 10.09
CA TYR A 25 56.17 -1.32 9.06
C TYR A 25 55.11 -2.40 9.31
N ALA A 26 55.54 -3.60 9.66
CA ALA A 26 54.63 -4.69 9.98
C ALA A 26 53.80 -4.41 11.24
N ILE A 27 54.39 -3.79 12.26
CA ILE A 27 53.70 -3.37 13.49
C ILE A 27 52.71 -2.26 13.17
N GLN A 28 53.09 -1.27 12.41
CA GLN A 28 52.23 -0.18 12.01
C GLN A 28 51.05 -0.64 11.13
N ARG A 29 51.27 -1.63 10.28
CA ARG A 29 50.22 -2.25 9.48
C ARG A 29 49.28 -3.09 10.32
N ARG A 30 49.73 -3.74 11.38
CA ARG A 30 48.89 -4.50 12.34
C ARG A 30 48.03 -3.61 13.22
N HIS A 31 48.52 -2.38 13.51
CA HIS A 31 47.80 -1.41 14.32
C HIS A 31 46.91 -0.42 13.52
N ARG A 32 46.87 -0.53 12.19
CA ARG A 32 45.81 0.17 11.46
C ARG A 32 44.49 -0.48 11.84
N ALA A 33 43.73 0.17 12.71
CA ALA A 33 42.35 -0.18 12.95
C ALA A 33 41.66 -0.26 11.57
N PRO A 34 40.80 -1.27 11.33
CA PRO A 34 40.00 -1.29 10.12
C PRO A 34 39.26 0.06 10.04
N GLU A 35 39.32 0.68 8.86
CA GLU A 35 38.54 1.90 8.65
C GLU A 35 37.09 1.63 9.08
N PRO A 36 36.48 2.52 9.88
CA PRO A 36 35.11 2.32 10.28
C PRO A 36 34.28 2.21 8.99
N ILE A 37 33.60 1.08 8.82
CA ILE A 37 32.62 0.91 7.74
C ILE A 37 31.63 2.06 7.94
N ALA A 38 31.57 2.99 7.00
CA ALA A 38 30.61 4.06 7.03
C ALA A 38 29.21 3.43 7.04
N VAL A 39 28.55 3.45 8.19
CA VAL A 39 27.16 3.01 8.30
C VAL A 39 26.34 4.05 7.57
N VAL A 40 25.90 3.71 6.35
CA VAL A 40 24.95 4.56 5.60
C VAL A 40 23.62 4.47 6.34
N PRO A 41 23.06 5.58 6.82
CA PRO A 41 21.81 5.53 7.57
C PRO A 41 20.66 5.07 6.68
N ASP A 42 19.68 4.40 7.29
CA ASP A 42 18.46 4.00 6.62
C ASP A 42 17.72 5.20 6.02
N THR A 43 17.17 5.00 4.84
CA THR A 43 16.35 6.01 4.15
C THR A 43 14.91 5.89 4.61
N LYS A 44 14.33 7.01 5.04
CA LYS A 44 12.92 7.11 5.37
C LYS A 44 12.09 7.23 4.09
N VAL A 45 11.24 6.23 3.83
CA VAL A 45 10.37 6.15 2.65
C VAL A 45 8.91 6.21 3.10
N THR A 46 8.16 7.16 2.56
CA THR A 46 6.72 7.30 2.86
C THR A 46 5.91 6.89 1.64
N ILE A 47 5.05 5.90 1.82
CA ILE A 47 4.05 5.46 0.86
C ILE A 47 2.70 5.94 1.36
N ILE A 48 2.06 6.83 0.59
CA ILE A 48 0.75 7.40 0.95
C ILE A 48 -0.38 6.44 0.61
N GLU A 49 -1.51 6.62 1.29
CA GLU A 49 -2.71 5.80 1.07
C GLU A 49 -3.31 6.03 -0.32
N GLY A 50 -4.00 5.03 -0.85
CA GLY A 50 -4.72 5.11 -2.11
C GLY A 50 -3.85 5.06 -3.35
N LEU A 51 -2.54 4.80 -3.24
CA LEU A 51 -1.66 4.55 -4.40
C LEU A 51 -1.88 3.14 -4.94
N ALA A 52 -1.96 3.01 -6.26
CA ALA A 52 -1.85 1.73 -6.97
C ALA A 52 -0.37 1.28 -7.02
N ILE A 53 -0.12 -0.01 -7.29
CA ILE A 53 1.25 -0.57 -7.37
C ILE A 53 2.15 0.24 -8.29
N SER A 54 1.65 0.69 -9.44
CA SER A 54 2.44 1.49 -10.39
C SER A 54 2.85 2.86 -9.82
N GLU A 55 2.02 3.44 -8.96
CA GLU A 55 2.29 4.70 -8.26
C GLU A 55 3.24 4.47 -7.07
N VAL A 56 3.08 3.34 -6.35
CA VAL A 56 4.03 2.89 -5.32
C VAL A 56 5.42 2.70 -5.93
N ALA A 57 5.51 2.01 -7.07
CA ALA A 57 6.77 1.80 -7.80
C ALA A 57 7.44 3.13 -8.19
N THR A 58 6.66 4.11 -8.65
CA THR A 58 7.16 5.47 -8.93
C THR A 58 7.66 6.17 -7.66
N SER A 59 6.99 5.96 -6.53
CA SER A 59 7.41 6.51 -5.23
C SER A 59 8.72 5.87 -4.74
N ILE A 60 8.88 4.56 -4.90
CA ILE A 60 10.09 3.80 -4.59
C ILE A 60 11.26 4.27 -5.47
N GLU A 61 11.04 4.42 -6.78
CA GLU A 61 12.06 4.94 -7.70
C GLU A 61 12.55 6.32 -7.26
N LYS A 62 11.63 7.23 -6.93
CA LYS A 62 11.96 8.60 -6.50
C LYS A 62 12.72 8.64 -5.17
N GLN A 63 12.40 7.77 -4.22
CA GLN A 63 12.92 7.83 -2.84
C GLN A 63 14.15 6.93 -2.62
N LEU A 64 14.26 5.80 -3.34
CA LEU A 64 15.34 4.81 -3.17
C LEU A 64 16.18 4.62 -4.44
N GLY A 65 15.78 5.17 -5.59
CA GLY A 65 16.48 5.01 -6.86
C GLY A 65 16.33 3.62 -7.50
N ILE A 66 15.43 2.76 -6.98
CA ILE A 66 15.12 1.47 -7.59
C ILE A 66 14.21 1.74 -8.79
N PRO A 67 14.60 1.34 -10.03
CA PRO A 67 13.79 1.62 -11.21
C PRO A 67 12.38 1.07 -11.09
N LYS A 68 11.38 1.88 -11.48
CA LYS A 68 9.95 1.50 -11.44
C LYS A 68 9.70 0.11 -12.01
N ALA A 69 10.21 -0.17 -13.22
CA ALA A 69 10.03 -1.46 -13.88
C ALA A 69 10.63 -2.64 -13.09
N THR A 70 11.75 -2.42 -12.38
CA THR A 70 12.38 -3.44 -11.53
C THR A 70 11.47 -3.78 -10.35
N PHE A 71 10.92 -2.78 -9.67
CA PHE A 71 10.01 -3.00 -8.56
C PHE A 71 8.70 -3.67 -9.02
N GLU A 72 8.09 -3.20 -10.12
CA GLU A 72 6.87 -3.81 -10.69
C GLU A 72 7.11 -5.28 -11.08
N GLN A 73 8.28 -5.60 -11.66
CA GLN A 73 8.63 -6.97 -12.00
C GLN A 73 8.82 -7.84 -10.74
N ALA A 74 9.44 -7.32 -9.68
CA ALA A 74 9.56 -8.00 -8.41
C ALA A 74 8.17 -8.30 -7.79
N VAL A 75 7.27 -7.30 -7.77
CA VAL A 75 5.88 -7.49 -7.31
C VAL A 75 5.15 -8.58 -8.10
N LYS A 76 5.33 -8.62 -9.41
CA LYS A 76 4.70 -9.62 -10.29
C LYS A 76 5.20 -11.03 -10.02
N ASN A 77 6.49 -11.17 -9.71
CA ASN A 77 7.15 -12.46 -9.52
C ASN A 77 7.20 -12.90 -8.04
N PHE A 78 6.68 -12.06 -7.13
CA PHE A 78 6.79 -12.30 -5.70
C PHE A 78 6.03 -13.57 -5.28
N GLU A 79 6.73 -14.49 -4.61
CA GLU A 79 6.15 -15.72 -4.07
C GLU A 79 5.44 -15.42 -2.76
N ALA A 80 4.12 -15.39 -2.81
CA ALA A 80 3.27 -14.97 -1.69
C ALA A 80 2.60 -16.13 -0.94
N SER A 81 3.02 -17.37 -1.19
CA SER A 81 2.37 -18.60 -0.68
C SER A 81 2.42 -18.74 0.85
N GLU A 82 3.37 -18.08 1.51
CA GLU A 82 3.54 -18.12 2.98
C GLU A 82 2.60 -17.16 3.74
N TYR A 83 1.94 -16.22 3.04
CA TYR A 83 1.05 -15.25 3.66
C TYR A 83 -0.38 -15.76 3.72
N ASP A 84 -0.86 -16.12 4.92
CA ASP A 84 -2.22 -16.65 5.13
C ASP A 84 -3.32 -15.72 4.63
N PHE A 85 -3.16 -14.41 4.78
CA PHE A 85 -4.14 -13.43 4.33
C PHE A 85 -4.25 -13.34 2.80
N LEU A 86 -3.27 -13.85 2.05
CA LEU A 86 -3.30 -13.91 0.59
C LEU A 86 -3.93 -15.20 0.03
N LYS A 87 -4.29 -16.17 0.88
CA LYS A 87 -4.89 -17.45 0.43
C LYS A 87 -6.19 -17.30 -0.37
N SER A 88 -6.95 -16.22 -0.10
CA SER A 88 -8.18 -15.93 -0.84
C SER A 88 -7.96 -15.17 -2.15
N LYS A 89 -6.72 -14.70 -2.42
CA LYS A 89 -6.35 -14.00 -3.64
C LYS A 89 -6.33 -14.98 -4.82
N PRO A 90 -7.01 -14.67 -5.95
CA PRO A 90 -6.92 -15.49 -7.15
C PRO A 90 -5.45 -15.61 -7.63
N ALA A 91 -5.05 -16.79 -8.08
CA ALA A 91 -3.65 -17.10 -8.38
C ALA A 91 -2.98 -16.14 -9.40
N LYS A 92 -3.79 -15.62 -10.35
CA LYS A 92 -3.29 -14.69 -11.39
C LYS A 92 -3.42 -13.20 -11.00
N SER A 93 -4.01 -12.88 -9.86
CA SER A 93 -4.15 -11.50 -9.41
C SER A 93 -2.84 -10.97 -8.85
N SER A 94 -2.60 -9.67 -9.01
CA SER A 94 -1.45 -8.97 -8.46
C SER A 94 -1.51 -8.85 -6.92
N LEU A 95 -0.48 -8.24 -6.32
CA LEU A 95 -0.48 -7.82 -4.91
C LEU A 95 -1.16 -6.45 -4.70
N GLU A 96 -1.93 -5.95 -5.67
CA GLU A 96 -2.68 -4.70 -5.53
C GLU A 96 -3.58 -4.75 -4.29
N GLY A 97 -3.52 -3.70 -3.48
CA GLY A 97 -4.27 -3.60 -2.23
C GLY A 97 -3.56 -4.15 -0.99
N PHE A 98 -2.43 -4.86 -1.15
CA PHE A 98 -1.73 -5.54 -0.06
C PHE A 98 -0.38 -4.93 0.31
N LEU A 99 0.14 -3.97 -0.47
CA LEU A 99 1.33 -3.21 -0.14
C LEU A 99 0.96 -2.05 0.79
N PHE A 100 0.94 -2.29 2.11
CA PHE A 100 0.36 -1.36 3.07
C PHE A 100 1.05 0.02 3.02
N PRO A 101 0.28 1.12 2.96
CA PRO A 101 0.80 2.48 3.02
C PRO A 101 1.25 2.83 4.44
N ASP A 102 2.52 3.18 4.61
CA ASP A 102 3.12 3.63 5.88
C ASP A 102 4.44 4.35 5.59
N THR A 103 5.10 4.77 6.64
CA THR A 103 6.48 5.27 6.57
C THR A 103 7.44 4.18 7.02
N TYR A 104 8.30 3.75 6.13
CA TYR A 104 9.27 2.68 6.33
C TYR A 104 10.70 3.23 6.43
N LEU A 105 11.58 2.47 7.07
CA LEU A 105 13.02 2.69 7.05
C LEU A 105 13.65 1.55 6.25
N PHE A 106 14.36 1.88 5.18
CA PHE A 106 15.05 0.93 4.32
C PHE A 106 16.54 1.23 4.26
N ALA A 107 17.36 0.19 4.37
CA ALA A 107 18.77 0.32 4.10
C ALA A 107 18.98 0.73 2.62
N PRO A 108 20.02 1.50 2.30
CA PRO A 108 20.31 1.88 0.91
C PRO A 108 20.56 0.70 -0.04
N THR A 109 20.84 -0.48 0.53
CA THR A 109 21.05 -1.75 -0.19
C THR A 109 19.82 -2.63 -0.24
N SER A 110 18.66 -2.16 0.29
CA SER A 110 17.44 -2.96 0.31
C SER A 110 16.99 -3.31 -1.10
N THR A 111 16.62 -4.59 -1.29
CA THR A 111 16.10 -5.11 -2.56
C THR A 111 14.60 -4.82 -2.69
N SER A 112 14.07 -4.97 -3.89
CA SER A 112 12.62 -4.85 -4.14
C SER A 112 11.83 -5.87 -3.32
N GLU A 113 12.35 -7.09 -3.18
CA GLU A 113 11.75 -8.18 -2.42
C GLU A 113 11.64 -7.83 -0.93
N GLU A 114 12.72 -7.32 -0.32
CA GLU A 114 12.72 -6.89 1.09
C GLU A 114 11.72 -5.74 1.33
N ILE A 115 11.55 -4.84 0.36
CA ILE A 115 10.57 -3.76 0.44
C ILE A 115 9.15 -4.34 0.40
N ILE A 116 8.87 -5.27 -0.53
CA ILE A 116 7.58 -5.94 -0.66
C ILE A 116 7.25 -6.71 0.63
N GLU A 117 8.18 -7.52 1.15
CA GLU A 117 8.01 -8.26 2.41
C GLU A 117 7.66 -7.33 3.57
N ARG A 118 8.37 -6.21 3.69
CA ARG A 118 8.11 -5.22 4.75
C ARG A 118 6.71 -4.61 4.61
N MET A 119 6.27 -4.32 3.39
CA MET A 119 4.95 -3.75 3.14
C MET A 119 3.83 -4.78 3.37
N LEU A 120 4.04 -6.05 3.00
CA LEU A 120 3.12 -7.15 3.29
C LEU A 120 3.01 -7.42 4.81
N GLY A 121 4.15 -7.43 5.53
CA GLY A 121 4.14 -7.51 6.99
C GLY A 121 3.39 -6.34 7.65
N GLY A 122 3.53 -5.13 7.08
CA GLY A 122 2.75 -3.97 7.47
C GLY A 122 1.24 -4.20 7.29
N PHE A 123 0.84 -4.77 6.14
CA PHE A 123 -0.55 -5.13 5.89
C PHE A 123 -1.09 -6.14 6.91
N GLU A 124 -0.36 -7.21 7.19
CA GLU A 124 -0.77 -8.24 8.15
C GLU A 124 -1.09 -7.65 9.53
N VAL A 125 -0.16 -6.83 10.06
CA VAL A 125 -0.33 -6.15 11.35
C VAL A 125 -1.55 -5.22 11.35
N ARG A 126 -1.71 -4.41 10.30
CA ARG A 126 -2.79 -3.43 10.22
C ARG A 126 -4.14 -4.07 9.94
N PHE A 127 -4.17 -5.12 9.12
CA PHE A 127 -5.40 -5.88 8.91
C PHE A 127 -5.86 -6.56 10.21
N ALA A 128 -4.95 -7.15 10.97
CA ALA A 128 -5.26 -7.71 12.29
C ALA A 128 -5.78 -6.64 13.27
N GLN A 129 -5.22 -5.43 13.22
CA GLN A 129 -5.72 -4.28 14.00
C GLN A 129 -7.14 -3.89 13.56
N ALA A 130 -7.39 -3.72 12.25
CA ALA A 130 -8.71 -3.38 11.70
C ALA A 130 -9.76 -4.45 12.02
N GLN A 131 -9.36 -5.72 11.96
CA GLN A 131 -10.22 -6.87 12.24
C GLN A 131 -10.71 -6.87 13.70
N GLY A 132 -9.85 -6.53 14.65
CA GLY A 132 -10.16 -6.55 16.08
C GLY A 132 -10.64 -7.93 16.56
N SER A 133 -11.84 -7.99 17.15
CA SER A 133 -12.45 -9.24 17.63
C SER A 133 -13.20 -10.02 16.54
N LEU A 134 -13.45 -9.43 15.35
CA LEU A 134 -14.13 -10.10 14.26
C LEU A 134 -13.26 -11.24 13.70
N LYS A 135 -13.81 -12.45 13.63
CA LYS A 135 -13.07 -13.62 13.11
C LYS A 135 -13.73 -14.18 11.86
N PRO A 136 -12.94 -14.65 10.89
CA PRO A 136 -13.50 -15.39 9.77
C PRO A 136 -14.02 -16.75 10.24
N ASN A 137 -14.96 -17.31 9.50
CA ASN A 137 -15.39 -18.70 9.69
C ASN A 137 -14.31 -19.71 9.21
N ALA A 138 -14.58 -21.00 9.32
CA ALA A 138 -13.65 -22.05 8.92
C ALA A 138 -13.21 -22.01 7.43
N ASN A 139 -13.97 -21.31 6.59
CA ASN A 139 -13.67 -21.12 5.17
C ASN A 139 -12.91 -19.79 4.88
N GLY A 140 -12.45 -19.09 5.90
CA GLY A 140 -11.76 -17.80 5.74
C GLY A 140 -12.68 -16.63 5.36
N VAL A 141 -13.99 -16.74 5.61
CA VAL A 141 -15.00 -15.77 5.21
C VAL A 141 -15.49 -14.99 6.41
N PHE A 142 -15.52 -13.67 6.30
CA PHE A 142 -16.05 -12.75 7.31
C PHE A 142 -17.55 -12.52 7.10
N ILE A 143 -18.31 -12.63 8.17
CA ILE A 143 -19.73 -12.25 8.20
C ILE A 143 -19.81 -10.86 8.83
N ILE A 144 -20.19 -9.86 8.04
CA ILE A 144 -20.18 -8.47 8.44
C ILE A 144 -21.46 -8.15 9.23
N SER A 145 -21.29 -7.58 10.42
CA SER A 145 -22.41 -7.20 11.29
C SER A 145 -23.34 -6.19 10.63
N GLY A 146 -24.62 -6.44 10.68
CA GLY A 146 -25.66 -5.67 9.99
C GLY A 146 -25.88 -6.06 8.53
N TYR A 147 -25.02 -6.92 7.96
CA TYR A 147 -25.05 -7.40 6.59
C TYR A 147 -24.89 -8.93 6.52
N GLU A 148 -25.41 -9.66 7.50
CA GLU A 148 -25.23 -11.09 7.69
C GLU A 148 -25.77 -11.92 6.50
N ASN A 149 -26.72 -11.38 5.73
CA ASN A 149 -27.29 -12.00 4.55
C ASN A 149 -26.62 -11.60 3.25
N LEU A 150 -25.56 -10.78 3.31
CA LEU A 150 -24.81 -10.40 2.11
C LEU A 150 -24.24 -11.65 1.43
N SER A 151 -24.50 -11.77 0.14
CA SER A 151 -23.96 -12.83 -0.70
C SER A 151 -23.21 -12.21 -1.87
N ILE A 152 -21.90 -12.52 -1.97
CA ILE A 152 -21.05 -12.12 -3.09
C ILE A 152 -20.77 -13.36 -3.92
N ASN A 153 -21.05 -13.31 -5.22
CA ASN A 153 -20.85 -14.45 -6.13
C ASN A 153 -21.49 -15.77 -5.64
N GLY A 154 -22.67 -15.69 -5.00
CA GLY A 154 -23.39 -16.84 -4.46
C GLY A 154 -22.83 -17.38 -3.13
N LYS A 155 -21.82 -16.73 -2.55
CA LYS A 155 -21.23 -17.09 -1.25
C LYS A 155 -21.60 -16.06 -0.19
N ARG A 156 -22.05 -16.53 0.98
CA ARG A 156 -22.39 -15.65 2.11
C ARG A 156 -21.14 -15.11 2.78
N GLY A 157 -21.08 -13.78 2.94
CA GLY A 157 -19.97 -13.06 3.53
C GLY A 157 -18.87 -12.73 2.53
N MET A 158 -17.71 -12.29 3.02
CA MET A 158 -16.59 -11.81 2.20
C MET A 158 -15.26 -12.41 2.65
N THR A 159 -14.43 -12.76 1.70
CA THR A 159 -13.02 -13.12 1.91
C THR A 159 -12.16 -11.88 2.18
N ILE A 160 -10.92 -12.06 2.67
CA ILE A 160 -9.97 -10.94 2.82
C ILE A 160 -9.77 -10.21 1.49
N TYR A 161 -9.64 -10.95 0.38
CA TYR A 161 -9.45 -10.36 -0.94
C TYR A 161 -10.62 -9.45 -1.35
N GLU A 162 -11.85 -9.88 -1.13
CA GLU A 162 -13.06 -9.09 -1.44
C GLU A 162 -13.19 -7.88 -0.50
N LEU A 163 -12.83 -8.03 0.79
CA LEU A 163 -12.78 -6.91 1.75
C LEU A 163 -11.76 -5.85 1.32
N VAL A 164 -10.54 -6.27 0.96
CA VAL A 164 -9.49 -5.36 0.48
C VAL A 164 -9.90 -4.70 -0.83
N THR A 165 -10.57 -5.45 -1.73
CA THR A 165 -11.12 -4.89 -2.97
C THR A 165 -12.09 -3.75 -2.67
N LEU A 166 -13.06 -3.96 -1.78
CA LEU A 166 -14.01 -2.91 -1.40
C LEU A 166 -13.32 -1.75 -0.66
N ALA A 167 -12.39 -2.04 0.25
CA ALA A 167 -11.63 -1.02 0.99
C ALA A 167 -10.84 -0.10 0.04
N SER A 168 -10.24 -0.67 -1.03
CA SER A 168 -9.50 0.09 -2.03
C SER A 168 -10.38 1.06 -2.83
N ILE A 169 -11.64 0.69 -3.07
CA ILE A 169 -12.63 1.57 -3.72
C ILE A 169 -13.02 2.69 -2.76
N ILE A 170 -13.36 2.37 -1.51
CA ILE A 170 -13.71 3.35 -0.48
C ILE A 170 -12.56 4.35 -0.26
N GLU A 171 -11.31 3.86 -0.19
CA GLU A 171 -10.13 4.73 -0.07
C GLU A 171 -10.09 5.80 -1.16
N ARG A 172 -10.34 5.41 -2.40
CA ARG A 172 -10.30 6.31 -3.56
C ARG A 172 -11.52 7.22 -3.66
N GLU A 173 -12.69 6.80 -3.17
CA GLU A 173 -13.91 7.60 -3.12
C GLU A 173 -13.89 8.68 -2.05
N THR A 174 -13.33 8.36 -0.88
CA THR A 174 -13.33 9.24 0.29
C THR A 174 -11.96 9.87 0.56
N GLY A 175 -10.92 9.44 -0.17
CA GLY A 175 -9.53 9.83 0.04
C GLY A 175 -9.31 11.31 -0.18
N ARG A 176 -9.34 12.07 0.92
CA ARG A 176 -8.93 13.47 0.97
C ARG A 176 -7.63 13.54 1.76
N ASP A 177 -6.79 14.50 1.41
CA ASP A 177 -5.57 14.75 2.17
C ASP A 177 -5.92 15.20 3.59
N VAL A 178 -5.97 14.25 4.51
CA VAL A 178 -6.15 14.49 5.96
C VAL A 178 -4.83 14.69 6.70
N SER A 179 -3.70 14.70 5.99
CA SER A 179 -2.38 14.87 6.60
C SER A 179 -2.27 16.15 7.44
N LYS A 180 -3.08 17.16 7.11
CA LYS A 180 -3.20 18.44 7.82
C LYS A 180 -4.49 18.56 8.66
N GLY A 181 -5.28 17.48 8.76
CA GLY A 181 -6.56 17.49 9.44
C GLY A 181 -6.45 17.48 10.98
N THR A 182 -7.44 18.10 11.63
CA THR A 182 -7.65 17.99 13.07
C THR A 182 -8.15 16.59 13.46
N ALA A 183 -8.15 16.24 14.75
CA ALA A 183 -8.75 14.98 15.21
C ALA A 183 -10.22 14.85 14.80
N ASP A 184 -10.99 15.95 14.89
CA ASP A 184 -12.38 16.04 14.46
C ASP A 184 -12.56 15.78 12.95
N SER A 185 -11.64 16.24 12.09
CA SER A 185 -11.71 15.96 10.66
C SER A 185 -11.41 14.48 10.33
N ARG A 186 -10.55 13.81 11.11
CA ARG A 186 -10.28 12.37 10.95
C ARG A 186 -11.49 11.54 11.38
N GLU A 187 -12.08 11.82 12.53
CA GLU A 187 -13.27 11.12 13.02
C GLU A 187 -14.44 11.25 12.03
N ARG A 188 -14.62 12.44 11.44
CA ARG A 188 -15.62 12.65 10.37
C ARG A 188 -15.32 11.80 9.13
N LEU A 189 -14.07 11.73 8.70
CA LEU A 189 -13.67 10.89 7.56
C LEU A 189 -13.87 9.40 7.86
N ASP A 190 -13.54 8.94 9.06
CA ASP A 190 -13.74 7.56 9.46
C ASP A 190 -15.23 7.21 9.49
N THR A 191 -16.08 8.11 9.97
CA THR A 191 -17.53 7.98 9.93
C THR A 191 -18.07 7.97 8.50
N GLU A 192 -17.54 8.84 7.63
CA GLU A 192 -17.87 8.88 6.20
C GLU A 192 -17.51 7.55 5.52
N ARG A 193 -16.29 7.04 5.69
CA ARG A 193 -15.83 5.76 5.14
C ARG A 193 -16.73 4.60 5.56
N ARG A 194 -17.06 4.52 6.85
CA ARG A 194 -17.96 3.49 7.39
C ARG A 194 -19.39 3.61 6.86
N THR A 195 -19.87 4.82 6.61
CA THR A 195 -21.20 5.06 6.01
C THR A 195 -21.20 4.67 4.52
N VAL A 196 -20.14 5.06 3.77
CA VAL A 196 -19.97 4.68 2.37
C VAL A 196 -19.82 3.17 2.21
N ALA A 197 -19.10 2.50 3.13
CA ALA A 197 -19.06 1.04 3.18
C ALA A 197 -20.46 0.44 3.31
N GLY A 198 -21.30 0.98 4.21
CA GLY A 198 -22.69 0.58 4.35
C GLY A 198 -23.53 0.78 3.09
N ILE A 199 -23.30 1.88 2.36
CA ILE A 199 -23.95 2.13 1.07
C ILE A 199 -23.54 1.07 0.03
N PHE A 200 -22.26 0.77 -0.08
CA PHE A 200 -21.78 -0.26 -1.02
C PHE A 200 -22.29 -1.64 -0.64
N TYR A 201 -22.38 -1.99 0.64
CA TYR A 201 -23.00 -3.24 1.08
C TYR A 201 -24.49 -3.31 0.72
N ASN A 202 -25.23 -2.18 0.84
CA ASN A 202 -26.63 -2.13 0.40
C ASN A 202 -26.75 -2.40 -1.11
N ARG A 203 -25.89 -1.75 -1.94
CA ARG A 203 -25.87 -1.95 -3.39
C ARG A 203 -25.53 -3.41 -3.76
N LEU A 204 -24.45 -3.94 -3.17
CA LEU A 204 -24.04 -5.34 -3.39
C LEU A 204 -25.15 -6.31 -2.99
N GLY A 205 -25.85 -6.05 -1.89
CA GLY A 205 -26.93 -6.92 -1.38
C GLY A 205 -28.14 -7.03 -2.30
N ILE A 206 -28.38 -6.05 -3.17
CA ILE A 206 -29.47 -6.06 -4.16
C ILE A 206 -28.97 -6.20 -5.60
N GLY A 207 -27.67 -6.47 -5.81
CA GLY A 207 -27.08 -6.60 -7.14
C GLY A 207 -26.99 -5.28 -7.91
N GLN A 208 -27.03 -4.13 -7.22
CA GLN A 208 -26.85 -2.82 -7.85
C GLN A 208 -25.38 -2.55 -8.12
N ALA A 209 -25.07 -2.01 -9.30
CA ALA A 209 -23.74 -1.57 -9.69
C ALA A 209 -23.15 -0.53 -8.71
N LEU A 210 -21.84 -0.61 -8.42
CA LEU A 210 -21.20 0.34 -7.49
C LEU A 210 -21.06 1.74 -8.07
N GLN A 211 -20.93 1.89 -9.39
CA GLN A 211 -20.86 3.18 -10.10
C GLN A 211 -19.85 4.13 -9.47
N SER A 212 -18.62 3.66 -9.32
CA SER A 212 -17.52 4.38 -8.70
C SER A 212 -16.60 4.97 -9.78
N ASP A 213 -16.42 6.28 -9.77
CA ASP A 213 -15.48 7.00 -10.65
C ASP A 213 -14.04 6.52 -10.44
N ALA A 214 -13.71 6.11 -9.22
CA ALA A 214 -12.38 5.60 -8.89
C ALA A 214 -12.02 4.33 -9.68
N THR A 215 -13.00 3.47 -9.97
CA THR A 215 -12.80 2.24 -10.74
C THR A 215 -12.58 2.53 -12.22
N ILE A 216 -13.23 3.55 -12.77
CA ILE A 216 -12.99 4.04 -14.13
C ILE A 216 -11.59 4.63 -14.23
N ASN A 217 -11.19 5.47 -13.28
CA ASN A 217 -9.85 6.03 -13.23
C ASN A 217 -8.76 4.95 -13.20
N TYR A 218 -8.99 3.87 -12.46
CA TYR A 218 -8.07 2.72 -12.43
C TYR A 218 -8.02 2.00 -13.78
N ALA A 219 -9.19 1.73 -14.40
CA ALA A 219 -9.29 1.04 -15.68
C ALA A 219 -8.63 1.82 -16.83
N THR A 220 -8.77 3.15 -16.82
CA THR A 220 -8.20 4.04 -17.86
C THR A 220 -6.78 4.50 -17.55
N GLY A 221 -6.24 4.21 -16.36
CA GLY A 221 -4.95 4.72 -15.89
C GLY A 221 -4.93 6.23 -15.64
N LYS A 222 -6.11 6.87 -15.56
CA LYS A 222 -6.27 8.31 -15.30
C LYS A 222 -6.42 8.59 -13.81
N ARG A 223 -6.24 9.87 -13.43
CA ARG A 223 -6.47 10.35 -12.07
C ARG A 223 -7.17 11.71 -12.12
N VAL A 224 -8.45 11.67 -12.52
CA VAL A 224 -9.30 12.84 -12.67
C VAL A 224 -10.43 12.84 -11.63
N ALA A 225 -10.92 14.03 -11.26
CA ALA A 225 -11.98 14.17 -10.27
C ALA A 225 -13.32 13.58 -10.77
N SER A 226 -13.59 13.68 -12.07
CA SER A 226 -14.75 13.08 -12.72
C SER A 226 -14.32 12.55 -14.08
N PRO A 227 -14.49 11.27 -14.36
CA PRO A 227 -14.27 10.68 -15.69
C PRO A 227 -15.16 11.37 -16.74
N SER A 228 -14.69 11.43 -17.98
CA SER A 228 -15.50 11.87 -19.13
C SER A 228 -16.54 10.81 -19.48
N LEU A 229 -17.54 11.18 -20.29
CA LEU A 229 -18.51 10.21 -20.81
C LEU A 229 -17.81 9.09 -21.62
N GLU A 230 -16.79 9.42 -22.38
CA GLU A 230 -15.97 8.44 -23.12
C GLU A 230 -15.22 7.48 -22.16
N ASP A 231 -14.77 7.96 -21.01
CA ASP A 231 -14.12 7.11 -20.01
C ASP A 231 -15.10 6.10 -19.39
N LEU A 232 -16.39 6.44 -19.30
CA LEU A 232 -17.42 5.53 -18.77
C LEU A 232 -17.70 4.36 -19.71
N ASP A 233 -17.35 4.48 -21.01
CA ASP A 233 -17.52 3.42 -22.01
C ASP A 233 -16.30 2.49 -22.08
N VAL A 234 -15.36 2.57 -21.13
CA VAL A 234 -14.16 1.72 -21.12
C VAL A 234 -14.54 0.24 -21.01
N GLU A 235 -14.12 -0.58 -21.97
CA GLU A 235 -14.29 -2.05 -21.94
C GLU A 235 -13.34 -2.65 -20.89
N SER A 236 -13.79 -2.75 -19.66
CA SER A 236 -12.99 -3.31 -18.56
C SER A 236 -13.91 -3.93 -17.50
N LEU A 237 -13.52 -5.08 -16.97
CA LEU A 237 -14.20 -5.69 -15.81
C LEU A 237 -14.11 -4.81 -14.54
N TYR A 238 -13.24 -3.81 -14.53
CA TYR A 238 -13.19 -2.78 -13.48
C TYR A 238 -14.21 -1.67 -13.68
N ASN A 239 -14.94 -1.62 -14.82
CA ASN A 239 -15.99 -0.64 -15.04
C ASN A 239 -17.23 -0.98 -14.22
N THR A 240 -17.36 -0.39 -13.04
CA THR A 240 -18.50 -0.60 -12.13
C THR A 240 -19.76 0.18 -12.53
N TYR A 241 -19.79 0.87 -13.64
CA TYR A 241 -21.03 1.40 -14.26
C TYR A 241 -21.71 0.34 -15.11
N GLU A 242 -20.94 -0.56 -15.75
CA GLU A 242 -21.43 -1.63 -16.61
C GLU A 242 -21.56 -2.97 -15.87
N HIS A 243 -20.63 -3.24 -14.95
CA HIS A 243 -20.57 -4.50 -14.24
C HIS A 243 -21.02 -4.34 -12.78
N ALA A 244 -22.12 -5.02 -12.42
CA ALA A 244 -22.56 -5.08 -11.02
C ALA A 244 -21.66 -6.00 -10.20
N GLY A 245 -21.56 -5.74 -8.90
CA GLY A 245 -20.70 -6.49 -7.98
C GLY A 245 -19.36 -5.79 -7.71
N LEU A 246 -18.41 -6.55 -7.16
CA LEU A 246 -17.05 -6.09 -6.93
C LEU A 246 -16.24 -6.15 -8.22
N THR A 247 -15.23 -5.28 -8.32
CA THR A 247 -14.19 -5.38 -9.35
C THR A 247 -13.40 -6.69 -9.21
N PRO A 248 -12.66 -7.13 -10.24
CA PRO A 248 -11.86 -8.38 -10.17
C PRO A 248 -10.81 -8.38 -9.07
N GLY A 249 -10.44 -7.21 -8.56
CA GLY A 249 -9.49 -7.02 -7.48
C GLY A 249 -9.39 -5.57 -7.03
N PRO A 250 -8.52 -5.30 -6.05
CA PRO A 250 -8.28 -3.94 -5.54
C PRO A 250 -7.80 -2.99 -6.63
N ILE A 251 -8.06 -1.69 -6.43
CA ILE A 251 -7.66 -0.60 -7.33
C ILE A 251 -6.60 0.33 -6.72
N SER A 252 -6.24 0.10 -5.47
CA SER A 252 -5.22 0.86 -4.72
C SER A 252 -4.90 0.15 -3.42
N ASN A 253 -3.86 0.62 -2.72
CA ASN A 253 -3.51 0.15 -1.38
C ASN A 253 -4.26 0.99 -0.32
N PRO A 254 -5.22 0.39 0.42
CA PRO A 254 -6.06 1.12 1.35
C PRO A 254 -5.36 1.44 2.67
N SER A 255 -5.80 2.52 3.33
CA SER A 255 -5.44 2.87 4.70
C SER A 255 -6.07 1.92 5.73
N LEU A 256 -5.57 1.99 6.98
CA LEU A 256 -6.19 1.31 8.12
C LEU A 256 -7.68 1.67 8.27
N SER A 257 -8.02 2.96 8.15
CA SER A 257 -9.40 3.44 8.29
C SER A 257 -10.34 2.86 7.21
N SER A 258 -9.87 2.66 5.99
CA SER A 258 -10.68 2.01 4.94
C SER A 258 -10.84 0.51 5.17
N LEU A 259 -9.83 -0.16 5.74
CA LEU A 259 -9.95 -1.56 6.18
C LEU A 259 -10.94 -1.70 7.34
N GLU A 260 -10.87 -0.81 8.34
CA GLU A 260 -11.83 -0.74 9.44
C GLU A 260 -13.26 -0.48 8.95
N ALA A 261 -13.42 0.40 7.95
CA ALA A 261 -14.72 0.75 7.41
C ALA A 261 -15.45 -0.46 6.79
N VAL A 262 -14.75 -1.32 6.06
CA VAL A 262 -15.37 -2.51 5.47
C VAL A 262 -15.62 -3.63 6.48
N LEU A 263 -14.82 -3.72 7.53
CA LEU A 263 -14.99 -4.73 8.60
C LEU A 263 -16.07 -4.31 9.61
N HIS A 264 -16.24 -2.99 9.84
CA HIS A 264 -17.13 -2.42 10.84
C HIS A 264 -17.98 -1.28 10.22
N PRO A 265 -18.76 -1.55 9.16
CA PRO A 265 -19.56 -0.52 8.50
C PRO A 265 -20.64 0.05 9.41
N ILE A 266 -21.09 1.26 9.09
CA ILE A 266 -22.32 1.80 9.69
C ILE A 266 -23.50 1.27 8.87
N LYS A 267 -24.40 0.53 9.54
CA LYS A 267 -25.64 0.08 8.89
C LYS A 267 -26.50 1.28 8.54
N THR A 268 -26.89 1.40 7.29
CA THR A 268 -27.67 2.51 6.77
C THR A 268 -28.75 2.04 5.80
N ASN A 269 -29.67 2.93 5.45
CA ASN A 269 -30.65 2.75 4.39
C ASN A 269 -30.38 3.64 3.16
N TYR A 270 -29.16 4.20 3.08
CA TYR A 270 -28.72 4.98 1.93
C TYR A 270 -28.20 4.08 0.81
N PHE A 271 -28.36 4.56 -0.42
CA PHE A 271 -27.86 3.93 -1.65
C PHE A 271 -27.00 4.85 -2.48
N TYR A 272 -27.01 6.16 -2.19
CA TYR A 272 -26.27 7.17 -2.94
C TYR A 272 -25.62 8.17 -1.99
N PHE A 273 -24.54 8.77 -2.46
CA PHE A 273 -23.86 9.88 -1.79
C PHE A 273 -23.27 10.83 -2.84
N LEU A 274 -22.99 12.05 -2.43
CA LEU A 274 -22.23 13.03 -3.19
C LEU A 274 -21.51 13.97 -2.22
N HIS A 275 -20.49 14.65 -2.72
CA HIS A 275 -19.78 15.68 -1.97
C HIS A 275 -20.21 17.06 -2.45
N LYS A 276 -20.72 17.88 -1.56
CA LYS A 276 -21.12 19.26 -1.86
C LYS A 276 -19.94 20.08 -2.39
N GLN A 277 -20.20 20.92 -3.36
CA GLN A 277 -19.24 21.92 -3.81
C GLN A 277 -19.57 23.28 -3.20
N PRO A 278 -18.57 24.07 -2.73
CA PRO A 278 -17.14 23.74 -2.58
C PRO A 278 -16.77 23.11 -1.23
N SER A 279 -17.74 22.91 -0.31
CA SER A 279 -17.44 22.50 1.09
C SER A 279 -16.83 21.09 1.23
N GLY A 280 -17.09 20.21 0.26
CA GLY A 280 -16.70 18.81 0.34
C GLY A 280 -17.47 17.99 1.39
N GLU A 281 -18.49 18.55 2.03
CA GLU A 281 -19.38 17.83 2.96
C GLU A 281 -20.18 16.76 2.21
N VAL A 282 -20.25 15.54 2.79
CA VAL A 282 -20.99 14.45 2.16
C VAL A 282 -22.49 14.55 2.42
N VAL A 283 -23.28 14.28 1.38
CA VAL A 283 -24.75 14.18 1.43
C VAL A 283 -25.17 12.79 0.99
N TYR A 284 -25.96 12.14 1.83
CA TYR A 284 -26.49 10.80 1.57
C TYR A 284 -27.91 10.84 1.04
N SER A 285 -28.30 9.87 0.22
CA SER A 285 -29.64 9.73 -0.33
C SER A 285 -30.10 8.28 -0.32
N ARG A 286 -31.38 8.06 -0.06
CA ARG A 286 -32.00 6.73 0.05
C ARG A 286 -32.39 6.14 -1.30
N ASN A 287 -32.69 7.02 -2.26
CA ASN A 287 -33.14 6.62 -3.61
C ASN A 287 -32.60 7.60 -4.65
N PHE A 288 -32.77 7.23 -5.91
CA PHE A 288 -32.26 8.00 -7.05
C PHE A 288 -32.89 9.39 -7.17
N ASP A 289 -34.21 9.52 -6.91
CA ASP A 289 -34.90 10.81 -7.01
C ASP A 289 -34.35 11.82 -5.97
N GLU A 290 -34.08 11.35 -4.74
CA GLU A 290 -33.45 12.16 -3.70
C GLU A 290 -32.03 12.56 -4.11
N HIS A 291 -31.27 11.62 -4.70
CA HIS A 291 -29.93 11.88 -5.21
C HIS A 291 -29.91 12.94 -6.32
N VAL A 292 -30.83 12.85 -7.29
CA VAL A 292 -30.97 13.86 -8.37
C VAL A 292 -31.30 15.24 -7.81
N ARG A 293 -32.22 15.31 -6.83
CA ARG A 293 -32.52 16.58 -6.14
C ARG A 293 -31.28 17.15 -5.47
N ASN A 294 -30.52 16.32 -4.76
CA ASN A 294 -29.31 16.74 -4.07
C ASN A 294 -28.20 17.17 -5.06
N LYS A 295 -28.05 16.50 -6.20
CA LYS A 295 -27.14 16.93 -7.29
C LYS A 295 -27.48 18.33 -7.76
N ASN A 296 -28.76 18.62 -8.02
CA ASN A 296 -29.21 19.93 -8.48
C ASN A 296 -29.03 21.04 -7.44
N LEU A 297 -29.04 20.70 -6.15
CA LEU A 297 -28.84 21.65 -5.05
C LEU A 297 -27.37 21.96 -4.76
N TYR A 298 -26.49 20.95 -4.86
CA TYR A 298 -25.15 21.02 -4.27
C TYR A 298 -23.99 20.91 -5.26
N LEU A 299 -24.26 20.58 -6.53
CA LEU A 299 -23.23 20.45 -7.58
C LEU A 299 -23.38 21.53 -8.68
N LYS A 300 -23.78 22.74 -8.31
CA LYS A 300 -23.90 23.90 -9.23
C LYS A 300 -22.59 24.64 -9.35
#